data_91a140d2c4509b6ebcda150079c2ebf8
#
_entry.id   91a140d2c4509b6ebcda150079c2ebf8
#
_cell.length_a   1.000
_cell.length_b   1.000
_cell.length_c   1.000
_cell.angle_alpha   90.00
_cell.angle_beta   90.00
_cell.angle_gamma   90.00
#
_symmetry.space_group_name_H-M   'P 1'
#
loop_
_entity.id
_entity.type
_entity.pdbx_description
1 polymer ?
#
loop_
_entity_poly.entity_id
_entity_poly.type
_entity_poly.pdbx_seq_one_letter_code
_entity_poly.pdbx_strand_id
1 'polypeptide(L)'
;MKKKEIKILLVDDEQDILEIVGYNLSQEGYQIVTASNGKEAIAKAKKELPQLIIMDVMMPEMDGMEACENIRRIPELQDTIITFLTARSEDYSQVAGFDAGADDYIAKPIKPKVLVSKVKALLRRLNGS
;
A
#
# COMPACT_ATOMS: atom_id res chain seq x y z
N MET A 1 -2.21 -8.32 17.13
CA MET A 1 -1.67 -6.95 17.05
C MET A 1 -2.82 -5.96 17.11
N LYS A 2 -2.70 -4.96 17.97
CA LYS A 2 -3.74 -3.94 18.09
C LYS A 2 -3.66 -2.96 16.91
N LYS A 3 -4.81 -2.39 16.51
CA LYS A 3 -4.84 -1.45 15.38
C LYS A 3 -3.85 -0.31 15.52
N LYS A 4 -3.73 0.27 16.71
CA LYS A 4 -2.80 1.39 16.93
C LYS A 4 -1.33 1.02 16.78
N GLU A 5 -1.03 -0.28 16.73
CA GLU A 5 0.33 -0.78 16.51
C GLU A 5 0.58 -1.07 15.03
N ILE A 6 -0.46 -1.02 14.21
CA ILE A 6 -0.35 -1.28 12.78
C ILE A 6 -0.07 0.02 12.06
N LYS A 7 1.03 0.02 11.32
CA LYS A 7 1.46 1.16 10.55
C LYS A 7 1.21 0.90 9.08
N ILE A 8 0.54 1.83 8.41
CA ILE A 8 0.20 1.73 6.99
C ILE A 8 0.91 2.87 6.26
N LEU A 9 1.68 2.51 5.23
CA LEU A 9 2.35 3.48 4.37
C LEU A 9 1.47 3.67 3.13
N LEU A 10 1.06 4.91 2.87
CA LEU A 10 0.28 5.29 1.70
C LEU A 10 1.19 6.01 0.72
N VAL A 11 1.22 5.55 -0.52
CA VAL A 11 2.07 6.13 -1.55
C VAL A 11 1.23 6.51 -2.76
N ASP A 12 1.18 7.80 -3.07
CA ASP A 12 0.46 8.33 -4.23
C ASP A 12 0.97 9.73 -4.51
N ASP A 13 1.09 10.10 -5.76
CA ASP A 13 1.53 11.44 -6.12
C ASP A 13 0.36 12.44 -6.09
N GLU A 14 -0.87 11.96 -5.95
CA GLU A 14 -2.06 12.80 -5.81
C GLU A 14 -2.35 13.03 -4.33
N GLN A 15 -2.21 14.28 -3.89
CA GLN A 15 -2.42 14.65 -2.48
C GLN A 15 -3.82 14.32 -2.01
N ASP A 16 -4.83 14.49 -2.87
CA ASP A 16 -6.23 14.20 -2.52
C ASP A 16 -6.43 12.74 -2.14
N ILE A 17 -5.75 11.83 -2.84
CA ILE A 17 -5.84 10.39 -2.55
C ILE A 17 -5.22 10.11 -1.18
N LEU A 18 -4.05 10.69 -0.90
CA LEU A 18 -3.40 10.51 0.40
C LEU A 18 -4.31 10.99 1.54
N GLU A 19 -4.99 12.12 1.35
CA GLU A 19 -5.88 12.67 2.36
C GLU A 19 -7.11 11.78 2.58
N ILE A 20 -7.77 11.36 1.50
CA ILE A 20 -8.98 10.54 1.60
C ILE A 20 -8.68 9.19 2.22
N VAL A 21 -7.68 8.50 1.70
CA VAL A 21 -7.32 7.16 2.19
C VAL A 21 -6.80 7.27 3.63
N GLY A 22 -5.92 8.24 3.87
CA GLY A 22 -5.35 8.45 5.20
C GLY A 22 -6.40 8.75 6.24
N TYR A 23 -7.36 9.61 5.92
CA TYR A 23 -8.43 9.95 6.84
C TYR A 23 -9.25 8.72 7.21
N ASN A 24 -9.69 7.96 6.20
CA ASN A 24 -10.53 6.79 6.45
C ASN A 24 -9.82 5.72 7.27
N LEU A 25 -8.54 5.50 7.01
CA LEU A 25 -7.79 4.49 7.77
C LEU A 25 -7.41 4.98 9.16
N SER A 26 -7.14 6.28 9.33
CA SER A 26 -6.90 6.86 10.65
C SER A 26 -8.11 6.72 11.55
N GLN A 27 -9.31 6.88 10.98
CA GLN A 27 -10.56 6.72 11.73
C GLN A 27 -10.72 5.30 12.24
N GLU A 28 -10.10 4.32 11.58
CA GLU A 28 -10.13 2.93 12.03
C GLU A 28 -9.08 2.65 13.13
N GLY A 29 -8.22 3.61 13.41
CA GLY A 29 -7.23 3.47 14.48
C GLY A 29 -5.81 3.14 14.04
N TYR A 30 -5.58 2.98 12.74
CA TYR A 30 -4.23 2.67 12.22
C TYR A 30 -3.33 3.91 12.22
N GLN A 31 -2.03 3.68 12.35
CA GLN A 31 -1.03 4.74 12.18
C GLN A 31 -0.75 4.90 10.69
N ILE A 32 -0.77 6.13 10.20
CA ILE A 32 -0.62 6.42 8.77
C ILE A 32 0.67 7.18 8.53
N VAL A 33 1.45 6.69 7.56
CA VAL A 33 2.64 7.38 7.05
C VAL A 33 2.41 7.56 5.55
N THR A 34 2.81 8.67 5.00
CA THR A 34 2.59 8.96 3.58
C THR A 34 3.90 9.18 2.83
N ALA A 35 3.87 8.88 1.54
CA ALA A 35 4.96 9.17 0.61
C ALA A 35 4.34 9.58 -0.72
N SER A 36 5.00 10.45 -1.46
CA SER A 36 4.45 10.97 -2.71
C SER A 36 5.13 10.46 -3.97
N ASN A 37 6.11 9.59 -3.84
CA ASN A 37 6.79 8.98 -4.98
C ASN A 37 7.48 7.68 -4.56
N GLY A 38 7.99 6.94 -5.55
CA GLY A 38 8.60 5.64 -5.31
C GLY A 38 9.86 5.67 -4.45
N LYS A 39 10.71 6.67 -4.65
CA LYS A 39 11.94 6.78 -3.87
C LYS A 39 11.64 7.07 -2.41
N GLU A 40 10.70 7.97 -2.16
CA GLU A 40 10.27 8.30 -0.81
C GLU A 40 9.61 7.09 -0.16
N ALA A 41 8.85 6.31 -0.94
CA ALA A 41 8.21 5.10 -0.45
C ALA A 41 9.25 4.10 0.06
N ILE A 42 10.31 3.87 -0.70
CA ILE A 42 11.37 2.93 -0.30
C ILE A 42 12.04 3.42 0.98
N ALA A 43 12.38 4.71 1.05
CA ALA A 43 13.03 5.29 2.21
C ALA A 43 12.16 5.17 3.46
N LYS A 44 10.88 5.49 3.34
CA LYS A 44 9.96 5.42 4.47
C LYS A 44 9.64 3.99 4.89
N ALA A 45 9.55 3.08 3.92
CA ALA A 45 9.34 1.67 4.23
C ALA A 45 10.50 1.11 5.07
N LYS A 46 11.73 1.47 4.72
CA LYS A 46 12.92 1.05 5.48
C LYS A 46 12.91 1.61 6.91
N LYS A 47 12.50 2.86 7.04
CA LYS A 47 12.51 3.55 8.34
C LYS A 47 11.37 3.12 9.23
N GLU A 48 10.17 3.04 8.67
CA GLU A 48 8.95 2.82 9.44
C GLU A 48 8.55 1.37 9.60
N LEU A 49 9.02 0.50 8.72
CA LEU A 49 8.71 -0.93 8.72
C LEU A 49 7.19 -1.18 8.83
N PRO A 50 6.40 -0.65 7.88
CA PRO A 50 4.94 -0.76 7.96
C PRO A 50 4.47 -2.20 7.76
N GLN A 51 3.31 -2.53 8.30
CA GLN A 51 2.67 -3.82 8.10
C GLN A 51 1.99 -3.90 6.75
N LEU A 52 1.54 -2.75 6.23
CA LEU A 52 0.85 -2.68 4.95
C LEU A 52 1.32 -1.45 4.18
N ILE A 53 1.51 -1.62 2.87
CA ILE A 53 1.81 -0.53 1.96
C ILE A 53 0.70 -0.48 0.92
N ILE A 54 0.07 0.67 0.78
CA ILE A 54 -0.92 0.93 -0.27
C ILE A 54 -0.27 1.90 -1.23
N MET A 55 -0.05 1.50 -2.48
CA MET A 55 0.78 2.25 -3.40
C MET A 55 0.17 2.36 -4.78
N ASP A 56 0.11 3.59 -5.29
CA ASP A 56 -0.32 3.85 -6.66
C ASP A 56 0.68 3.22 -7.64
N VAL A 57 0.16 2.62 -8.70
CA VAL A 57 0.99 2.03 -9.75
C VAL A 57 1.60 3.13 -10.62
N MET A 58 0.79 4.10 -11.01
CA MET A 58 1.20 5.13 -11.97
C MET A 58 1.74 6.36 -11.27
N MET A 59 3.06 6.42 -11.13
CA MET A 59 3.74 7.59 -10.56
C MET A 59 4.90 7.99 -11.48
N PRO A 60 5.25 9.29 -11.51
CA PRO A 60 6.38 9.74 -12.32
C PRO A 60 7.70 9.20 -11.79
N GLU A 61 8.67 9.07 -12.66
CA GLU A 61 10.05 8.61 -12.41
C GLU A 61 10.14 7.13 -12.02
N MET A 62 9.64 6.76 -10.87
CA MET A 62 9.64 5.37 -10.42
C MET A 62 8.19 4.95 -10.14
N ASP A 63 7.64 4.04 -10.94
CA ASP A 63 6.27 3.58 -10.74
C ASP A 63 6.17 2.64 -9.54
N GLY A 64 4.92 2.31 -9.17
CA GLY A 64 4.67 1.47 -8.00
C GLY A 64 5.22 0.05 -8.14
N MET A 65 5.26 -0.48 -9.34
CA MET A 65 5.80 -1.84 -9.58
C MET A 65 7.29 -1.88 -9.30
N GLU A 66 8.04 -0.89 -9.81
CA GLU A 66 9.47 -0.81 -9.56
C GLU A 66 9.76 -0.60 -8.08
N ALA A 67 9.00 0.29 -7.43
CA ALA A 67 9.14 0.51 -5.99
C ALA A 67 8.87 -0.78 -5.21
N CYS A 68 7.83 -1.51 -5.59
CA CYS A 68 7.48 -2.78 -4.95
C CYS A 68 8.62 -3.80 -5.07
N GLU A 69 9.20 -3.95 -6.27
CA GLU A 69 10.32 -4.86 -6.47
C GLU A 69 11.49 -4.49 -5.58
N ASN A 70 11.80 -3.21 -5.46
CA ASN A 70 12.89 -2.75 -4.60
C ASN A 70 12.60 -3.02 -3.13
N ILE A 71 11.37 -2.79 -2.70
CA ILE A 71 10.96 -3.05 -1.31
C ILE A 71 11.07 -4.54 -0.99
N ARG A 72 10.68 -5.41 -1.93
CA ARG A 72 10.76 -6.85 -1.73
C ARG A 72 12.19 -7.39 -1.58
N ARG A 73 13.18 -6.62 -2.02
CA ARG A 73 14.60 -7.01 -1.84
C ARG A 73 15.12 -6.66 -0.45
N ILE A 74 14.35 -5.92 0.34
CA ILE A 74 14.75 -5.54 1.69
C ILE A 74 14.31 -6.65 2.64
N PRO A 75 15.25 -7.34 3.32
CA PRO A 75 14.89 -8.50 4.16
C PRO A 75 13.82 -8.21 5.21
N GLU A 76 13.88 -7.05 5.84
CA GLU A 76 12.94 -6.69 6.90
C GLU A 76 11.52 -6.42 6.39
N LEU A 77 11.36 -6.30 5.07
CA LEU A 77 10.07 -5.96 4.45
C LEU A 77 9.48 -7.09 3.62
N GLN A 78 10.07 -8.28 3.67
CA GLN A 78 9.58 -9.39 2.85
C GLN A 78 8.16 -9.85 3.22
N ASP A 79 7.79 -9.69 4.48
CA ASP A 79 6.45 -10.07 4.95
C ASP A 79 5.45 -8.92 4.96
N THR A 80 5.88 -7.72 4.59
CA THR A 80 4.98 -6.57 4.49
C THR A 80 3.95 -6.83 3.39
N ILE A 81 2.69 -6.56 3.69
CA ILE A 81 1.62 -6.71 2.70
C ILE A 81 1.64 -5.49 1.79
N ILE A 82 1.67 -5.71 0.48
CA ILE A 82 1.65 -4.62 -0.50
C ILE A 82 0.42 -4.76 -1.38
N THR A 83 -0.39 -3.70 -1.43
CA THR A 83 -1.53 -3.64 -2.33
C THR A 83 -1.40 -2.40 -3.21
N PHE A 84 -1.71 -2.54 -4.48
CA PHE A 84 -1.66 -1.42 -5.42
C PHE A 84 -3.00 -0.70 -5.48
N LEU A 85 -2.93 0.63 -5.68
CA LEU A 85 -4.08 1.42 -6.09
C LEU A 85 -3.96 1.59 -7.59
N THR A 86 -5.01 1.27 -8.33
CA THR A 86 -4.96 1.38 -9.78
C THR A 86 -6.28 1.86 -10.35
N ALA A 87 -6.20 2.78 -11.30
CA ALA A 87 -7.37 3.25 -12.05
C ALA A 87 -7.83 2.20 -13.06
N ARG A 88 -6.99 1.20 -13.31
CA ARG A 88 -7.29 0.15 -14.27
C ARG A 88 -7.20 -1.21 -13.62
N SER A 89 -8.25 -1.98 -13.82
CA SER A 89 -8.26 -3.38 -13.40
C SER A 89 -8.04 -4.26 -14.61
N GLU A 90 -7.18 -3.83 -15.55
CA GLU A 90 -6.84 -4.62 -16.72
C GLU A 90 -5.96 -5.80 -16.31
N ASP A 91 -6.21 -6.95 -16.89
CA ASP A 91 -5.48 -8.17 -16.58
C ASP A 91 -3.97 -7.99 -16.62
N TYR A 92 -3.47 -7.21 -17.58
CA TYR A 92 -2.04 -6.93 -17.70
C TYR A 92 -1.48 -6.26 -16.46
N SER A 93 -2.16 -5.23 -15.97
CA SER A 93 -1.69 -4.49 -14.79
C SER A 93 -1.70 -5.36 -13.55
N GLN A 94 -2.70 -6.21 -13.39
CA GLN A 94 -2.81 -7.11 -12.26
C GLN A 94 -1.70 -8.15 -12.27
N VAL A 95 -1.48 -8.80 -13.40
CA VAL A 95 -0.44 -9.81 -13.53
C VAL A 95 0.93 -9.19 -13.27
N ALA A 96 1.22 -8.04 -13.89
CA ALA A 96 2.51 -7.36 -13.68
C ALA A 96 2.72 -6.97 -12.23
N GLY A 97 1.64 -6.53 -11.56
CA GLY A 97 1.69 -6.18 -10.14
C GLY A 97 2.02 -7.37 -9.26
N PHE A 98 1.37 -8.51 -9.50
CA PHE A 98 1.65 -9.71 -8.72
C PHE A 98 3.06 -10.23 -9.00
N ASP A 99 3.53 -10.16 -10.23
CA ASP A 99 4.89 -10.54 -10.59
C ASP A 99 5.93 -9.63 -9.91
N ALA A 100 5.56 -8.37 -9.67
CA ALA A 100 6.43 -7.43 -8.94
C ALA A 100 6.45 -7.69 -7.43
N GLY A 101 5.57 -8.55 -6.94
CA GLY A 101 5.53 -8.94 -5.53
C GLY A 101 4.36 -8.37 -4.73
N ALA A 102 3.35 -7.82 -5.39
CA ALA A 102 2.17 -7.32 -4.70
C ALA A 102 1.28 -8.46 -4.24
N ASP A 103 0.56 -8.24 -3.15
CA ASP A 103 -0.38 -9.22 -2.59
C ASP A 103 -1.79 -9.04 -3.11
N ASP A 104 -2.16 -7.81 -3.48
CA ASP A 104 -3.52 -7.50 -3.92
C ASP A 104 -3.53 -6.14 -4.62
N TYR A 105 -4.72 -5.72 -5.04
CA TYR A 105 -4.92 -4.39 -5.62
C TYR A 105 -6.26 -3.82 -5.18
N ILE A 106 -6.37 -2.50 -5.24
CA ILE A 106 -7.61 -1.76 -4.93
C ILE A 106 -7.89 -0.85 -6.12
N ALA A 107 -9.08 -0.97 -6.67
CA ALA A 107 -9.46 -0.19 -7.85
C ALA A 107 -9.81 1.26 -7.49
N LYS A 108 -9.41 2.19 -8.34
CA LYS A 108 -9.90 3.57 -8.31
C LYS A 108 -11.13 3.65 -9.20
N PRO A 109 -12.11 4.49 -8.91
CA PRO A 109 -12.15 5.48 -7.82
C PRO A 109 -12.30 4.81 -6.45
N ILE A 110 -11.73 5.47 -5.43
CA ILE A 110 -11.71 4.93 -4.07
C ILE A 110 -13.13 4.95 -3.48
N LYS A 111 -13.56 3.80 -2.99
CA LYS A 111 -14.82 3.66 -2.26
C LYS A 111 -14.44 3.37 -0.81
N PRO A 112 -14.63 4.34 0.10
CA PRO A 112 -14.12 4.21 1.47
C PRO A 112 -14.49 2.91 2.19
N LYS A 113 -15.73 2.47 2.09
CA LYS A 113 -16.16 1.22 2.77
C LYS A 113 -15.46 0.00 2.18
N VAL A 114 -15.28 -0.03 0.86
CA VAL A 114 -14.58 -1.14 0.19
C VAL A 114 -13.10 -1.14 0.58
N LEU A 115 -12.49 0.04 0.58
CA LEU A 115 -11.10 0.22 0.98
C LEU A 115 -10.87 -0.33 2.40
N VAL A 116 -11.68 0.12 3.35
CA VAL A 116 -11.54 -0.28 4.75
C VAL A 116 -11.72 -1.79 4.89
N SER A 117 -12.72 -2.36 4.22
CA SER A 117 -12.97 -3.80 4.28
C SER A 117 -11.80 -4.60 3.72
N LYS A 118 -11.24 -4.17 2.59
CA LYS A 118 -10.08 -4.85 1.99
C LYS A 118 -8.86 -4.76 2.89
N VAL A 119 -8.60 -3.60 3.47
CA VAL A 119 -7.49 -3.42 4.38
C VAL A 119 -7.61 -4.35 5.58
N LYS A 120 -8.80 -4.41 6.18
CA LYS A 120 -9.03 -5.31 7.31
C LYS A 120 -8.80 -6.76 6.92
N ALA A 121 -9.28 -7.16 5.74
CA ALA A 121 -9.10 -8.53 5.25
C ALA A 121 -7.63 -8.87 5.04
N LEU A 122 -6.87 -7.96 4.45
CA LEU A 122 -5.44 -8.15 4.23
C LEU A 122 -4.68 -8.25 5.54
N LEU A 123 -5.00 -7.37 6.50
CA LEU A 123 -4.31 -7.34 7.78
C LEU A 123 -4.60 -8.55 8.65
N ARG A 124 -5.70 -9.26 8.40
CA ARG A 124 -5.98 -10.52 9.13
C ARG A 124 -4.89 -11.57 8.89
N ARG A 125 -4.18 -11.49 7.77
CA ARG A 125 -3.08 -12.42 7.48
C ARG A 125 -1.95 -12.32 8.50
N LEU A 126 -1.80 -11.16 9.14
CA LEU A 126 -0.75 -10.93 10.12
C LEU A 126 -1.01 -11.63 11.45
N ASN A 127 -2.25 -12.07 11.67
CA ASN A 127 -2.64 -12.71 12.93
C ASN A 127 -2.58 -14.24 12.83
N GLY A 128 -1.82 -14.75 11.88
CA GLY A 128 -1.56 -16.18 11.79
C GLY A 128 -2.69 -17.01 11.22
N SER A 129 -3.62 -16.39 10.56
CA SER A 129 -4.74 -17.12 9.95
C SER A 129 -4.39 -17.57 8.56
#